data_9e42b1d7b9a66713a5d437068a32d51d
#
_entry.id   9e42b1d7b9a66713a5d437068a32d51d
#
_cell.length_a   1.000
_cell.length_b   1.000
_cell.length_c   1.000
_cell.angle_alpha   90.00
_cell.angle_beta   90.00
_cell.angle_gamma   90.00
#
_symmetry.space_group_name_H-M   'P 1'
#
loop_
_entity.id
_entity.type
_entity.pdbx_description
1 polymer ?
#
loop_
_entity_poly.entity_id
_entity_poly.type
_entity_poly.pdbx_seq_one_letter_code
_entity_poly.pdbx_strand_id
1 'polypeptide(L)'
;MKYAHLRCYTINKGQIDSWLSLFQKIIPVMSDAGITVESYWVNEEKTQFIWIRSYGNDKESIAIAEKKFYESDWWNENVDIVRGHIAHREFKIIYSV
;
A
#
# COMPACT_ATOMS: atom_id res chain seq x y z
N MET A 1 13.42 0.34 -16.57
CA MET A 1 12.45 1.27 -15.92
C MET A 1 11.52 0.44 -15.05
N LYS A 2 11.31 0.88 -13.81
CA LYS A 2 10.44 0.18 -12.87
C LYS A 2 9.24 1.06 -12.55
N TYR A 3 8.02 0.54 -12.73
CA TYR A 3 6.79 1.26 -12.38
C TYR A 3 6.42 1.04 -10.92
N ALA A 4 5.93 2.10 -10.29
CA ALA A 4 5.58 2.08 -8.87
C ALA A 4 4.43 3.05 -8.59
N HIS A 5 3.87 2.95 -7.39
CA HIS A 5 2.98 3.96 -6.82
C HIS A 5 3.68 4.67 -5.67
N LEU A 6 3.61 5.99 -5.68
CA LEU A 6 3.84 6.79 -4.48
C LEU A 6 2.46 7.01 -3.85
N ARG A 7 2.27 6.50 -2.63
CA ARG A 7 0.99 6.54 -1.93
C ARG A 7 1.10 7.35 -0.65
N CYS A 8 0.08 8.15 -0.37
CA CYS A 8 -0.01 8.92 0.86
C CYS A 8 -1.39 8.68 1.47
N TYR A 9 -1.41 8.09 2.66
CA TYR A 9 -2.64 7.82 3.39
C TYR A 9 -2.73 8.73 4.60
N THR A 10 -3.87 9.39 4.75
CA THR A 10 -4.19 10.07 6.01
C THR A 10 -4.84 9.02 6.92
N ILE A 11 -4.23 8.79 8.07
CA ILE A 11 -4.69 7.77 9.03
C ILE A 11 -5.62 8.42 10.04
N ASN A 12 -6.69 7.72 10.41
CA ASN A 12 -7.63 8.18 11.41
C ASN A 12 -6.91 8.50 12.72
N LYS A 13 -7.36 9.54 13.40
CA LYS A 13 -6.71 10.06 14.60
C LYS A 13 -6.48 8.96 15.64
N GLY A 14 -5.24 8.87 16.13
CA GLY A 14 -4.85 7.91 17.16
C GLY A 14 -4.65 6.48 16.67
N GLN A 15 -4.75 6.22 15.35
CA GLN A 15 -4.66 4.85 14.83
C GLN A 15 -3.36 4.53 14.10
N ILE A 16 -2.35 5.40 14.20
CA ILE A 16 -1.09 5.17 13.46
C ILE A 16 -0.38 3.89 13.91
N ASP A 17 -0.33 3.61 15.21
CA ASP A 17 0.34 2.40 15.71
C ASP A 17 -0.40 1.14 15.30
N SER A 18 -1.73 1.17 15.36
CA SER A 18 -2.57 0.07 14.90
C SER A 18 -2.38 -0.17 13.40
N TRP A 19 -2.31 0.92 12.62
CA TRP A 19 -2.05 0.85 11.18
C TRP A 19 -0.70 0.21 10.88
N LEU A 20 0.35 0.63 11.58
CA LEU A 20 1.70 0.09 11.36
C LEU A 20 1.75 -1.42 11.64
N SER A 21 1.07 -1.87 12.69
CA SER A 21 0.99 -3.30 12.99
C SER A 21 0.24 -4.07 11.90
N LEU A 22 -0.87 -3.51 11.42
CA LEU A 22 -1.64 -4.11 10.34
C LEU A 22 -0.84 -4.13 9.04
N PHE A 23 -0.11 -3.07 8.74
CA PHE A 23 0.67 -2.97 7.51
C PHE A 23 1.73 -4.07 7.41
N GLN A 24 2.32 -4.48 8.53
CA GLN A 24 3.27 -5.60 8.54
C GLN A 24 2.63 -6.91 8.05
N LYS A 25 1.33 -7.07 8.27
CA LYS A 25 0.59 -8.25 7.77
C LYS A 25 0.22 -8.12 6.29
N ILE A 26 0.12 -6.90 5.78
CA ILE A 26 -0.20 -6.65 4.37
C ILE A 26 1.01 -6.90 3.47
N ILE A 27 2.21 -6.59 3.94
CA ILE A 27 3.43 -6.71 3.15
C ILE A 27 3.58 -8.08 2.48
N PRO A 28 3.51 -9.22 3.20
CA PRO A 28 3.66 -10.52 2.55
C PRO A 28 2.54 -10.84 1.56
N VAL A 29 1.33 -10.35 1.80
CA VAL A 29 0.21 -10.56 0.87
C VAL A 29 0.48 -9.81 -0.44
N MET A 30 1.01 -8.59 -0.36
CA MET A 30 1.41 -7.83 -1.54
C MET A 30 2.56 -8.52 -2.26
N SER A 31 3.56 -9.00 -1.52
CA SER A 31 4.69 -9.71 -2.11
C SER A 31 4.24 -10.93 -2.92
N ASP A 32 3.31 -11.71 -2.39
CA ASP A 32 2.75 -12.87 -3.08
C ASP A 32 2.01 -12.48 -4.37
N ALA A 33 1.49 -11.27 -4.43
CA ALA A 33 0.81 -10.76 -5.61
C ALA A 33 1.75 -10.09 -6.62
N GLY A 34 3.04 -9.98 -6.31
CA GLY A 34 4.03 -9.33 -7.18
C GLY A 34 4.21 -7.85 -6.89
N ILE A 35 3.79 -7.39 -5.72
CA ILE A 35 3.95 -5.99 -5.29
C ILE A 35 5.06 -5.92 -4.24
N THR A 36 6.08 -5.12 -4.50
CA THR A 36 7.21 -4.93 -3.58
C THR A 36 7.08 -3.60 -2.85
N VAL A 37 7.09 -3.63 -1.53
CA VAL A 37 7.13 -2.41 -0.71
C VAL A 37 8.58 -1.93 -0.70
N GLU A 38 8.84 -0.78 -1.33
CA GLU A 38 10.19 -0.22 -1.45
C GLU A 38 10.59 0.56 -0.19
N SER A 39 9.67 1.36 0.33
CA SER A 39 9.91 2.15 1.53
C SER A 39 8.59 2.62 2.11
N TYR A 40 8.58 2.92 3.40
CA TYR A 40 7.40 3.50 4.05
C TYR A 40 7.83 4.40 5.21
N TRP A 41 7.05 5.46 5.42
CA TRP A 41 7.40 6.57 6.30
C TRP A 41 6.16 7.08 7.02
N VAL A 42 6.37 7.68 8.19
CA VAL A 42 5.31 8.36 8.94
C VAL A 42 5.76 9.81 9.09
N ASN A 43 4.82 10.75 8.89
CA ASN A 43 5.12 12.17 9.12
C ASN A 43 5.30 12.45 10.62
N GLU A 44 5.91 13.59 10.95
CA GLU A 44 6.22 13.94 12.34
C GLU A 44 4.96 13.99 13.21
N GLU A 45 3.86 14.48 12.67
CA GLU A 45 2.57 14.62 13.37
C GLU A 45 1.86 13.27 13.61
N LYS A 46 2.37 12.19 13.02
CA LYS A 46 1.78 10.85 13.11
C LYS A 46 0.36 10.78 12.58
N THR A 47 0.10 11.51 11.50
CA THR A 47 -1.20 11.57 10.85
C THR A 47 -1.21 10.95 9.47
N GLN A 48 -0.03 10.81 8.85
CA GLN A 48 0.08 10.33 7.47
C GLN A 48 1.10 9.21 7.36
N PHE A 49 0.78 8.29 6.45
CA PHE A 49 1.64 7.17 6.10
C PHE A 49 1.99 7.31 4.62
N ILE A 50 3.26 7.53 4.33
CA ILE A 50 3.75 7.73 2.97
C ILE A 50 4.59 6.52 2.57
N TRP A 51 4.32 5.94 1.41
CA TRP A 51 5.04 4.74 1.02
C TRP A 51 5.10 4.58 -0.49
N ILE A 52 6.04 3.76 -0.93
CA ILE A 52 6.24 3.44 -2.34
C ILE A 52 6.11 1.94 -2.50
N ARG A 53 5.27 1.51 -3.44
CA ARG A 53 5.19 0.10 -3.82
C ARG A 53 5.43 -0.06 -5.31
N SER A 54 6.26 -1.01 -5.68
CA SER A 54 6.65 -1.23 -7.07
C SER A 54 6.04 -2.51 -7.62
N TYR A 55 5.97 -2.58 -8.95
CA TYR A 55 5.28 -3.66 -9.65
C TYR A 55 6.20 -4.39 -10.62
N GLY A 56 6.62 -3.75 -11.68
CA GLY A 56 7.45 -4.37 -12.69
C GLY A 56 7.94 -3.36 -13.72
N ASN A 57 8.49 -3.87 -14.82
CA ASN A 57 9.18 -3.03 -15.81
C ASN A 57 8.26 -2.40 -16.84
N ASP A 58 7.00 -2.80 -16.89
CA ASP A 58 6.01 -2.20 -17.78
C ASP A 58 4.74 -1.81 -17.01
N LYS A 59 3.96 -0.93 -17.61
CA LYS A 59 2.79 -0.36 -16.96
C LYS A 59 1.69 -1.40 -16.71
N GLU A 60 1.60 -2.41 -17.55
CA GLU A 60 0.61 -3.48 -17.43
C GLU A 60 0.81 -4.30 -16.16
N SER A 61 2.03 -4.36 -15.65
CA SER A 61 2.33 -5.09 -14.41
C SER A 61 1.56 -4.54 -13.22
N ILE A 62 1.20 -3.25 -13.24
CA ILE A 62 0.40 -2.64 -12.17
C ILE A 62 -0.96 -3.32 -12.08
N ALA A 63 -1.70 -3.37 -13.20
CA ALA A 63 -3.04 -3.94 -13.22
C ALA A 63 -3.02 -5.43 -12.87
N ILE A 64 -2.04 -6.16 -13.37
CA ILE A 64 -1.91 -7.60 -13.11
C ILE A 64 -1.70 -7.88 -11.62
N ALA A 65 -0.77 -7.16 -11.00
CA ALA A 65 -0.47 -7.36 -9.59
C ALA A 65 -1.60 -6.88 -8.69
N GLU A 66 -2.22 -5.75 -9.01
CA GLU A 66 -3.35 -5.23 -8.24
C GLU A 66 -4.55 -6.17 -8.29
N LYS A 67 -4.85 -6.72 -9.47
CA LYS A 67 -5.93 -7.70 -9.59
C LYS A 67 -5.68 -8.89 -8.66
N LYS A 68 -4.47 -9.44 -8.69
CA LYS A 68 -4.11 -10.59 -7.86
C LYS A 68 -4.22 -10.25 -6.36
N PHE A 69 -3.78 -9.04 -5.96
CA PHE A 69 -3.85 -8.62 -4.57
C PHE A 69 -5.29 -8.42 -4.11
N TYR A 70 -6.09 -7.66 -4.87
CA TYR A 70 -7.46 -7.34 -4.48
C TYR A 70 -8.43 -8.53 -4.61
N GLU A 71 -8.05 -9.59 -5.33
CA GLU A 71 -8.80 -10.83 -5.39
C GLU A 71 -8.33 -11.86 -4.35
N SER A 72 -7.29 -11.56 -3.57
CA SER A 72 -6.78 -12.48 -2.56
C SER A 72 -7.78 -12.69 -1.43
N ASP A 73 -7.75 -13.88 -0.83
CA ASP A 73 -8.62 -14.21 0.30
C ASP A 73 -8.34 -13.28 1.48
N TRP A 74 -7.06 -13.01 1.74
CA TRP A 74 -6.67 -12.13 2.85
C TRP A 74 -7.29 -10.74 2.70
N TRP A 75 -7.21 -10.16 1.51
CA TRP A 75 -7.80 -8.83 1.26
C TRP A 75 -9.30 -8.85 1.47
N ASN A 76 -9.99 -9.83 0.90
CA ASN A 76 -11.45 -9.92 1.02
C ASN A 76 -11.90 -10.09 2.47
N GLU A 77 -11.13 -10.79 3.29
CA GLU A 77 -11.43 -10.98 4.71
C GLU A 77 -11.09 -9.77 5.57
N ASN A 78 -10.17 -8.91 5.14
CA ASN A 78 -9.61 -7.82 5.95
C ASN A 78 -9.84 -6.42 5.39
N VAL A 79 -10.47 -6.28 4.24
CA VAL A 79 -10.62 -4.99 3.56
C VAL A 79 -11.28 -3.93 4.43
N ASP A 80 -12.30 -4.30 5.21
CA ASP A 80 -13.01 -3.34 6.07
C ASP A 80 -12.12 -2.84 7.20
N ILE A 81 -11.30 -3.71 7.77
CA ILE A 81 -10.33 -3.33 8.81
C ILE A 81 -9.28 -2.39 8.22
N VAL A 82 -8.76 -2.72 7.03
CA VAL A 82 -7.76 -1.87 6.36
C VAL A 82 -8.34 -0.49 6.10
N ARG A 83 -9.48 -0.42 5.44
CA ARG A 83 -10.11 0.85 5.07
C ARG A 83 -10.57 1.65 6.28
N GLY A 84 -10.91 0.98 7.37
CA GLY A 84 -11.32 1.63 8.62
C GLY A 84 -10.22 2.47 9.28
N HIS A 85 -8.96 2.24 8.92
CA HIS A 85 -7.83 3.04 9.42
C HIS A 85 -7.58 4.30 8.59
N ILE A 86 -8.10 4.36 7.36
CA ILE A 86 -7.72 5.37 6.37
C ILE A 86 -8.83 6.38 6.19
N ALA A 87 -8.56 7.64 6.54
CA ALA A 87 -9.50 8.75 6.36
C ALA A 87 -9.47 9.28 4.92
N HIS A 88 -8.28 9.29 4.30
CA HIS A 88 -8.09 9.79 2.94
C HIS A 88 -6.86 9.11 2.34
N ARG A 89 -6.90 8.88 1.04
CA ARG A 89 -5.77 8.29 0.33
C ARG A 89 -5.55 8.96 -1.01
N GLU A 90 -4.28 9.13 -1.34
CA GLU A 90 -3.84 9.65 -2.63
C GLU A 90 -2.72 8.77 -3.16
N PHE A 91 -2.63 8.67 -4.48
CA PHE A 91 -1.50 7.98 -5.09
C PHE A 91 -1.21 8.55 -6.47
N LYS A 92 0.01 8.36 -6.91
CA LYS A 92 0.41 8.67 -8.28
C LYS A 92 1.28 7.55 -8.83
N ILE A 93 1.19 7.33 -10.13
CA ILE A 93 2.07 6.40 -10.81
C ILE A 93 3.40 7.10 -11.04
N ILE A 94 4.49 6.43 -10.68
CA ILE A 94 5.86 6.92 -10.89
C ILE A 94 6.66 5.82 -11.56
N TYR A 95 7.77 6.18 -12.17
CA TYR A 95 8.72 5.21 -12.70
C TYR A 95 10.15 5.65 -12.41
N SER A 96 11.03 4.66 -12.27
CA SER A 96 12.46 4.91 -12.01
C SER A 96 13.13 5.48 -13.26
N VAL A 97 14.09 6.35 -13.07
CA VAL A 97 14.85 6.97 -14.16
C VAL A 97 16.32 6.57 -14.08
#